data_8d793406aea20744ee658ff6652f4c77
#
_entry.id   8d793406aea20744ee658ff6652f4c77
#
_cell.length_a   1.000
_cell.length_b   1.000
_cell.length_c   1.000
_cell.angle_alpha   90.00
_cell.angle_beta   90.00
_cell.angle_gamma   90.00
#
_symmetry.space_group_name_H-M   'P 1'
#
loop_
_entity.id
_entity.type
_entity.pdbx_description
1 polymer ?
#
loop_
_entity_poly.entity_id
_entity_poly.type
_entity_poly.pdbx_seq_one_letter_code
_entity_poly.pdbx_strand_id
1 'polypeptide(L)'
;MRDIAAVAQVSQSTVSRVLSGAPTSVPIAPETRERVLRASRELGYRPNPLARGLRGASTNLIGAVVRDFSDPFFAGAIEALVLESMAHGYNVVLGHVHGGLDEVVSLTSVLETRHTDAIVLLGDMQVQPRLLADLRSSSVPVVGLWQGTSPLEFPTADTDDRAGIRAGLEHLESLGHRRIAFLSADLPVEYRVREDAYVDFMRDRFGAVPSGYLERCPNTLAGGDVALRRLLALPEPPTAVATSTDLAAVGALHAAHSLGASVPDRLSVVGYDDILIASHTVPALTTLRMPIAEIVAHAVALAVALAREPEAPRVPSLEVFKPTLIVRDSTAPPAPGRDD
;
A
#
# COMPACT_ATOMS: atom_id res chain seq x y z
N MET A 1 -23.36 31.93 -3.21
CA MET A 1 -23.51 32.24 -4.64
C MET A 1 -24.35 33.50 -4.87
N ARG A 2 -25.57 33.59 -4.28
CA ARG A 2 -26.45 34.75 -4.44
C ARG A 2 -25.81 36.04 -3.89
N ASP A 3 -25.17 35.93 -2.71
CA ASP A 3 -24.53 37.07 -2.05
C ASP A 3 -23.29 37.56 -2.83
N ILE A 4 -22.49 36.61 -3.37
CA ILE A 4 -21.34 36.95 -4.23
C ILE A 4 -21.80 37.67 -5.49
N ALA A 5 -22.92 37.22 -6.11
CA ALA A 5 -23.51 37.84 -7.28
C ALA A 5 -23.95 39.30 -7.01
N ALA A 6 -24.54 39.52 -5.81
CA ALA A 6 -24.95 40.86 -5.39
C ALA A 6 -23.72 41.77 -5.15
N VAL A 7 -22.70 41.31 -4.41
CA VAL A 7 -21.50 42.11 -4.13
C VAL A 7 -20.68 42.37 -5.39
N ALA A 8 -20.50 41.38 -6.26
CA ALA A 8 -19.77 41.52 -7.50
C ALA A 8 -20.57 42.18 -8.65
N GLN A 9 -21.88 42.47 -8.43
CA GLN A 9 -22.81 43.06 -9.42
C GLN A 9 -22.83 42.26 -10.74
N VAL A 10 -22.98 40.93 -10.63
CA VAL A 10 -23.08 40.02 -11.77
C VAL A 10 -24.17 38.97 -11.54
N SER A 11 -24.53 38.23 -12.58
CA SER A 11 -25.50 37.12 -12.45
C SER A 11 -24.88 35.94 -11.65
N GLN A 12 -25.74 35.15 -10.99
CA GLN A 12 -25.29 33.91 -10.32
C GLN A 12 -24.62 32.94 -11.31
N SER A 13 -25.03 32.92 -12.57
CA SER A 13 -24.42 32.13 -13.63
C SER A 13 -23.00 32.60 -13.93
N THR A 14 -22.73 33.91 -13.90
CA THR A 14 -21.38 34.48 -14.06
C THR A 14 -20.49 34.11 -12.89
N VAL A 15 -21.00 34.23 -11.64
CA VAL A 15 -20.29 33.78 -10.44
C VAL A 15 -19.96 32.30 -10.55
N SER A 16 -20.90 31.45 -10.93
CA SER A 16 -20.67 30.00 -11.10
C SER A 16 -19.58 29.72 -12.12
N ARG A 17 -19.58 30.39 -13.27
CA ARG A 17 -18.54 30.19 -14.31
C ARG A 17 -17.17 30.64 -13.87
N VAL A 18 -17.06 31.79 -13.18
CA VAL A 18 -15.78 32.28 -12.65
C VAL A 18 -15.19 31.32 -11.61
N LEU A 19 -16.03 30.83 -10.69
CA LEU A 19 -15.59 29.99 -9.59
C LEU A 19 -15.35 28.51 -10.01
N SER A 20 -16.00 28.04 -11.09
CA SER A 20 -15.77 26.69 -11.62
C SER A 20 -14.51 26.58 -12.45
N GLY A 21 -14.00 27.69 -13.00
CA GLY A 21 -12.86 27.66 -13.92
C GLY A 21 -13.15 27.00 -15.27
N ALA A 22 -14.38 26.56 -15.51
CA ALA A 22 -14.75 25.86 -16.73
C ALA A 22 -14.58 26.74 -17.99
N PRO A 23 -14.12 26.15 -19.12
CA PRO A 23 -14.09 26.86 -20.40
C PRO A 23 -15.49 27.37 -20.72
N THR A 24 -15.61 28.63 -21.16
CA THR A 24 -16.89 29.23 -21.50
C THR A 24 -16.86 29.69 -22.94
N SER A 25 -17.96 29.47 -23.66
CA SER A 25 -18.15 29.97 -25.02
C SER A 25 -18.23 31.51 -25.10
N VAL A 26 -18.49 32.17 -23.97
CA VAL A 26 -18.50 33.64 -23.85
C VAL A 26 -17.37 34.05 -22.90
N PRO A 27 -16.35 34.78 -23.35
CA PRO A 27 -15.26 35.26 -22.52
C PRO A 27 -15.78 36.13 -21.37
N ILE A 28 -15.26 35.92 -20.16
CA ILE A 28 -15.53 36.79 -19.01
C ILE A 28 -14.37 37.79 -18.90
N ALA A 29 -14.69 39.08 -18.89
CA ALA A 29 -13.70 40.13 -18.77
C ALA A 29 -12.84 39.95 -17.50
N PRO A 30 -11.49 40.20 -17.56
CA PRO A 30 -10.61 40.04 -16.43
C PRO A 30 -11.06 40.78 -15.17
N GLU A 31 -11.55 41.98 -15.31
CA GLU A 31 -12.06 42.83 -14.23
C GLU A 31 -13.28 42.20 -13.54
N THR A 32 -14.17 41.59 -14.34
CA THR A 32 -15.33 40.86 -13.79
C THR A 32 -14.92 39.63 -13.02
N ARG A 33 -13.94 38.88 -13.53
CA ARG A 33 -13.35 37.72 -12.84
C ARG A 33 -12.76 38.14 -11.51
N GLU A 34 -12.00 39.24 -11.49
CA GLU A 34 -11.34 39.73 -10.26
C GLU A 34 -12.34 40.19 -9.21
N ARG A 35 -13.41 40.91 -9.60
CA ARG A 35 -14.50 41.31 -8.69
C ARG A 35 -15.16 40.09 -8.03
N VAL A 36 -15.47 39.06 -8.81
CA VAL A 36 -16.10 37.84 -8.30
C VAL A 36 -15.19 37.13 -7.33
N LEU A 37 -13.89 36.97 -7.66
CA LEU A 37 -12.91 36.31 -6.79
C LEU A 37 -12.68 37.09 -5.49
N ARG A 38 -12.66 38.42 -5.54
CA ARG A 38 -12.58 39.28 -4.37
C ARG A 38 -13.82 39.13 -3.48
N ALA A 39 -15.02 39.28 -4.04
CA ALA A 39 -16.25 39.09 -3.29
C ALA A 39 -16.39 37.71 -2.66
N SER A 40 -15.92 36.68 -3.37
CA SER A 40 -15.86 35.30 -2.84
C SER A 40 -14.97 35.19 -1.62
N ARG A 41 -13.79 35.83 -1.64
CA ARG A 41 -12.84 35.85 -0.48
C ARG A 41 -13.42 36.65 0.70
N GLU A 42 -13.97 37.82 0.44
CA GLU A 42 -14.55 38.70 1.47
C GLU A 42 -15.74 38.02 2.20
N LEU A 43 -16.56 37.26 1.46
CA LEU A 43 -17.67 36.51 2.03
C LEU A 43 -17.30 35.13 2.60
N GLY A 44 -16.01 34.78 2.63
CA GLY A 44 -15.55 33.48 3.10
C GLY A 44 -16.15 32.28 2.33
N TYR A 45 -16.61 32.51 1.09
CA TYR A 45 -17.24 31.47 0.31
C TYR A 45 -16.23 30.45 -0.15
N ARG A 46 -16.44 29.21 0.24
CA ARG A 46 -15.72 28.05 -0.29
C ARG A 46 -16.63 27.29 -1.25
N PRO A 47 -16.22 27.08 -2.51
CA PRO A 47 -16.97 26.24 -3.42
C PRO A 47 -17.22 24.87 -2.79
N ASN A 48 -18.48 24.44 -2.72
CA ASN A 48 -18.81 23.12 -2.22
C ASN A 48 -18.46 22.07 -3.29
N PRO A 49 -17.49 21.16 -3.05
CA PRO A 49 -17.10 20.12 -4.01
C PRO A 49 -18.30 19.23 -4.39
N LEU A 50 -19.16 18.93 -3.42
CA LEU A 50 -20.38 18.13 -3.62
C LEU A 50 -21.34 18.78 -4.62
N ALA A 51 -21.51 20.12 -4.53
CA ALA A 51 -22.36 20.86 -5.47
C ALA A 51 -21.76 20.92 -6.89
N ARG A 52 -20.46 20.70 -7.05
CA ARG A 52 -19.80 20.55 -8.35
C ARG A 52 -20.03 19.15 -8.93
N GLY A 53 -19.83 18.10 -8.14
CA GLY A 53 -20.06 16.71 -8.54
C GLY A 53 -21.50 16.46 -9.03
N LEU A 54 -22.51 17.06 -8.37
CA LEU A 54 -23.92 17.00 -8.78
C LEU A 54 -24.19 17.61 -10.17
N ARG A 55 -23.28 18.40 -10.72
CA ARG A 55 -23.39 19.03 -12.06
C ARG A 55 -22.51 18.33 -13.10
N GLY A 56 -21.96 17.14 -12.80
CA GLY A 56 -21.07 16.41 -13.71
C GLY A 56 -19.65 16.96 -13.79
N ALA A 57 -19.26 17.89 -12.90
CA ALA A 57 -17.88 18.36 -12.83
C ALA A 57 -17.04 17.47 -11.88
N SER A 58 -15.73 17.35 -12.16
CA SER A 58 -14.78 16.65 -11.30
C SER A 58 -14.83 17.19 -9.86
N THR A 59 -14.76 16.28 -8.89
CA THR A 59 -14.67 16.60 -7.45
C THR A 59 -13.26 16.91 -7.02
N ASN A 60 -12.28 16.48 -7.81
CA ASN A 60 -10.85 16.46 -7.51
C ASN A 60 -10.55 15.68 -6.22
N LEU A 61 -11.30 14.61 -5.97
CA LEU A 61 -11.08 13.70 -4.86
C LEU A 61 -10.80 12.29 -5.38
N ILE A 62 -9.79 11.65 -4.80
CA ILE A 62 -9.52 10.23 -4.93
C ILE A 62 -9.92 9.57 -3.60
N GLY A 63 -10.79 8.56 -3.66
CA GLY A 63 -11.06 7.69 -2.53
C GLY A 63 -9.94 6.67 -2.40
N ALA A 64 -9.44 6.45 -1.19
CA ALA A 64 -8.47 5.41 -0.92
C ALA A 64 -8.99 4.46 0.15
N VAL A 65 -9.11 3.19 -0.19
CA VAL A 65 -9.52 2.13 0.74
C VAL A 65 -8.27 1.40 1.19
N VAL A 66 -7.95 1.48 2.48
CA VAL A 66 -6.76 0.88 3.07
C VAL A 66 -7.16 -0.38 3.83
N ARG A 67 -6.45 -1.47 3.59
CA ARG A 67 -6.72 -2.76 4.24
C ARG A 67 -6.50 -2.71 5.74
N ASP A 68 -5.39 -2.12 6.18
CA ASP A 68 -5.01 -2.12 7.60
C ASP A 68 -4.23 -0.85 7.97
N PHE A 69 -4.82 -0.01 8.81
CA PHE A 69 -4.14 1.18 9.34
C PHE A 69 -3.14 0.86 10.46
N SER A 70 -3.19 -0.33 11.04
CA SER A 70 -2.28 -0.73 12.11
C SER A 70 -0.94 -1.24 11.57
N ASP A 71 -0.86 -1.62 10.30
CA ASP A 71 0.37 -2.04 9.65
C ASP A 71 1.18 -0.80 9.20
N PRO A 72 2.41 -0.60 9.75
CA PRO A 72 3.25 0.55 9.43
C PRO A 72 3.62 0.69 7.95
N PHE A 73 3.56 -0.39 7.17
CA PHE A 73 3.77 -0.37 5.73
C PHE A 73 2.81 0.62 5.04
N PHE A 74 1.53 0.60 5.43
CA PHE A 74 0.54 1.48 4.80
C PHE A 74 0.74 2.96 5.13
N ALA A 75 1.42 3.31 6.22
CA ALA A 75 1.69 4.71 6.54
C ALA A 75 2.53 5.38 5.43
N GLY A 76 3.61 4.75 4.98
CA GLY A 76 4.43 5.23 3.87
C GLY A 76 3.69 5.24 2.53
N ALA A 77 2.88 4.22 2.28
CA ALA A 77 2.06 4.13 1.07
C ALA A 77 0.99 5.23 1.00
N ILE A 78 0.34 5.54 2.13
CA ILE A 78 -0.65 6.62 2.22
C ILE A 78 0.01 7.98 2.00
N GLU A 79 1.17 8.23 2.62
CA GLU A 79 1.92 9.48 2.41
C GLU A 79 2.27 9.68 0.93
N ALA A 80 2.84 8.65 0.30
CA ALA A 80 3.15 8.69 -1.13
C ALA A 80 1.90 8.95 -1.98
N LEU A 81 0.77 8.27 -1.68
CA LEU A 81 -0.50 8.44 -2.38
C LEU A 81 -1.02 9.88 -2.27
N VAL A 82 -0.96 10.47 -1.07
CA VAL A 82 -1.41 11.85 -0.84
C VAL A 82 -0.55 12.83 -1.63
N LEU A 83 0.78 12.71 -1.55
CA LEU A 83 1.70 13.62 -2.23
C LEU A 83 1.56 13.53 -3.74
N GLU A 84 1.48 12.32 -4.30
CA GLU A 84 1.33 12.11 -5.74
C GLU A 84 -0.03 12.61 -6.25
N SER A 85 -1.12 12.32 -5.50
CA SER A 85 -2.45 12.82 -5.84
C SER A 85 -2.49 14.35 -5.86
N MET A 86 -1.86 15.01 -4.88
CA MET A 86 -1.75 16.47 -4.83
C MET A 86 -0.99 17.04 -6.03
N ALA A 87 0.07 16.37 -6.50
CA ALA A 87 0.81 16.77 -7.70
C ALA A 87 -0.08 16.76 -8.95
N HIS A 88 -1.08 15.88 -8.99
CA HIS A 88 -2.08 15.80 -10.06
C HIS A 88 -3.32 16.70 -9.82
N GLY A 89 -3.36 17.48 -8.74
CA GLY A 89 -4.47 18.38 -8.40
C GLY A 89 -5.65 17.71 -7.69
N TYR A 90 -5.43 16.52 -7.12
CA TYR A 90 -6.42 15.76 -6.34
C TYR A 90 -6.10 15.77 -4.85
N ASN A 91 -7.14 15.70 -4.02
CA ASN A 91 -7.02 15.39 -2.60
C ASN A 91 -7.47 13.95 -2.36
N VAL A 92 -7.01 13.34 -1.26
CA VAL A 92 -7.34 11.95 -0.90
C VAL A 92 -8.33 11.92 0.26
N VAL A 93 -9.34 11.06 0.14
CA VAL A 93 -10.24 10.69 1.24
C VAL A 93 -9.96 9.25 1.61
N LEU A 94 -9.54 9.01 2.85
CA LEU A 94 -9.21 7.67 3.33
C LEU A 94 -10.45 6.97 3.87
N GLY A 95 -10.59 5.71 3.52
CA GLY A 95 -11.54 4.76 4.07
C GLY A 95 -10.83 3.52 4.58
N HIS A 96 -11.40 2.89 5.61
CA HIS A 96 -10.91 1.64 6.18
C HIS A 96 -12.05 0.63 6.28
N VAL A 97 -11.79 -0.63 5.98
CA VAL A 97 -12.78 -1.70 6.06
C VAL A 97 -12.44 -2.64 7.20
N HIS A 98 -13.20 -2.57 8.28
CA HIS A 98 -13.01 -3.38 9.48
C HIS A 98 -13.88 -4.65 9.52
N GLY A 99 -14.27 -5.21 8.41
CA GLY A 99 -14.90 -6.54 8.33
C GLY A 99 -16.39 -6.63 8.67
N GLY A 100 -17.09 -5.54 8.96
CA GLY A 100 -18.55 -5.52 9.14
C GLY A 100 -19.30 -5.29 7.83
N LEU A 101 -20.42 -6.00 7.58
CA LEU A 101 -21.22 -5.87 6.38
C LEU A 101 -21.78 -4.45 6.17
N ASP A 102 -22.18 -3.81 7.26
CA ASP A 102 -22.77 -2.46 7.25
C ASP A 102 -21.71 -1.39 6.97
N GLU A 103 -20.46 -1.62 7.37
CA GLU A 103 -19.34 -0.71 7.12
C GLU A 103 -18.93 -0.70 5.64
N VAL A 104 -18.90 -1.87 5.01
CA VAL A 104 -18.60 -1.99 3.57
C VAL A 104 -19.62 -1.23 2.74
N VAL A 105 -20.90 -1.44 3.01
CA VAL A 105 -22.00 -0.73 2.31
C VAL A 105 -21.93 0.77 2.55
N SER A 106 -21.61 1.20 3.77
CA SER A 106 -21.46 2.62 4.12
C SER A 106 -20.29 3.25 3.38
N LEU A 107 -19.13 2.58 3.36
CA LEU A 107 -17.93 3.09 2.71
C LEU A 107 -18.09 3.18 1.19
N THR A 108 -18.61 2.13 0.55
CA THR A 108 -18.88 2.12 -0.89
C THR A 108 -19.88 3.23 -1.24
N SER A 109 -20.96 3.35 -0.48
CA SER A 109 -21.94 4.41 -0.67
C SER A 109 -21.33 5.81 -0.54
N VAL A 110 -20.45 6.04 0.42
CA VAL A 110 -19.75 7.34 0.58
C VAL A 110 -18.79 7.61 -0.56
N LEU A 111 -18.07 6.63 -1.05
CA LEU A 111 -17.13 6.76 -2.15
C LEU A 111 -17.86 6.86 -3.51
N GLU A 112 -18.95 6.10 -3.70
CA GLU A 112 -19.70 6.03 -4.96
C GLU A 112 -20.73 7.14 -5.15
N THR A 113 -21.34 7.69 -4.09
CA THR A 113 -22.36 8.73 -4.22
C THR A 113 -21.81 10.05 -4.78
N ARG A 114 -20.96 9.98 -5.81
CA ARG A 114 -20.36 11.08 -6.56
C ARG A 114 -19.45 11.98 -5.74
N HIS A 115 -18.76 11.38 -4.77
CA HIS A 115 -17.87 12.14 -3.90
C HIS A 115 -16.39 11.98 -4.30
N THR A 116 -16.05 10.96 -5.09
CA THR A 116 -14.69 10.74 -5.61
C THR A 116 -14.69 10.52 -7.11
N ASP A 117 -13.62 10.92 -7.78
CA ASP A 117 -13.45 10.77 -9.23
C ASP A 117 -12.78 9.44 -9.59
N ALA A 118 -12.05 8.85 -8.65
CA ALA A 118 -11.45 7.51 -8.72
C ALA A 118 -11.33 6.90 -7.33
N ILE A 119 -11.15 5.58 -7.27
CA ILE A 119 -10.89 4.83 -6.04
C ILE A 119 -9.58 4.07 -6.20
N VAL A 120 -8.73 4.12 -5.16
CA VAL A 120 -7.47 3.37 -5.07
C VAL A 120 -7.59 2.39 -3.89
N LEU A 121 -7.34 1.11 -4.15
CA LEU A 121 -7.34 0.05 -3.13
C LEU A 121 -5.90 -0.21 -2.68
N LEU A 122 -5.60 -0.10 -1.40
CA LEU A 122 -4.28 -0.34 -0.82
C LEU A 122 -4.28 -1.65 -0.03
N GLY A 123 -3.57 -2.65 -0.55
CA GLY A 123 -3.50 -4.01 -0.01
C GLY A 123 -4.63 -4.91 -0.53
N ASP A 124 -4.42 -6.23 -0.43
CA ASP A 124 -5.35 -7.23 -0.92
C ASP A 124 -6.73 -7.12 -0.27
N MET A 125 -7.74 -6.91 -1.10
CA MET A 125 -9.16 -6.82 -0.71
C MET A 125 -9.94 -8.11 -0.98
N GLN A 126 -9.30 -9.22 -1.38
CA GLN A 126 -10.00 -10.49 -1.64
C GLN A 126 -10.70 -11.05 -0.40
N VAL A 127 -10.24 -10.66 0.79
CA VAL A 127 -10.92 -10.96 2.06
C VAL A 127 -12.26 -10.23 2.22
N GLN A 128 -12.58 -9.29 1.33
CA GLN A 128 -13.78 -8.46 1.33
C GLN A 128 -14.59 -8.63 0.01
N PRO A 129 -15.12 -9.83 -0.28
CA PRO A 129 -15.72 -10.13 -1.58
C PRO A 129 -16.94 -9.26 -1.92
N ARG A 130 -17.65 -8.73 -0.92
CA ARG A 130 -18.76 -7.80 -1.13
C ARG A 130 -18.30 -6.43 -1.57
N LEU A 131 -17.23 -5.89 -0.93
CA LEU A 131 -16.63 -4.64 -1.37
C LEU A 131 -16.21 -4.73 -2.84
N LEU A 132 -15.54 -5.82 -3.21
CA LEU A 132 -15.12 -6.02 -4.59
C LEU A 132 -16.31 -6.13 -5.55
N ALA A 133 -17.41 -6.82 -5.15
CA ALA A 133 -18.62 -6.92 -5.96
C ALA A 133 -19.29 -5.56 -6.17
N ASP A 134 -19.37 -4.74 -5.13
CA ASP A 134 -19.92 -3.38 -5.21
C ASP A 134 -19.03 -2.50 -6.09
N LEU A 135 -17.71 -2.53 -5.91
CA LEU A 135 -16.77 -1.75 -6.72
C LEU A 135 -16.74 -2.16 -8.20
N ARG A 136 -17.00 -3.43 -8.52
CA ARG A 136 -17.18 -3.89 -9.93
C ARG A 136 -18.36 -3.23 -10.61
N SER A 137 -19.45 -3.03 -9.88
CA SER A 137 -20.67 -2.38 -10.40
C SER A 137 -20.58 -0.86 -10.40
N SER A 138 -19.52 -0.29 -9.80
CA SER A 138 -19.35 1.15 -9.66
C SER A 138 -19.11 1.85 -11.01
N SER A 139 -19.68 3.02 -11.17
CA SER A 139 -19.34 3.94 -12.26
C SER A 139 -18.00 4.64 -12.05
N VAL A 140 -17.47 4.65 -10.82
CA VAL A 140 -16.19 5.26 -10.47
C VAL A 140 -15.05 4.30 -10.83
N PRO A 141 -13.98 4.73 -11.52
CA PRO A 141 -12.84 3.87 -11.81
C PRO A 141 -12.11 3.45 -10.55
N VAL A 142 -11.68 2.17 -10.54
CA VAL A 142 -10.96 1.55 -9.43
C VAL A 142 -9.58 1.10 -9.92
N VAL A 143 -8.54 1.37 -9.12
CA VAL A 143 -7.16 0.92 -9.34
C VAL A 143 -6.69 0.20 -8.08
N GLY A 144 -6.07 -0.98 -8.23
CA GLY A 144 -5.54 -1.76 -7.14
C GLY A 144 -4.03 -1.54 -6.92
N LEU A 145 -3.61 -1.55 -5.67
CA LEU A 145 -2.23 -1.65 -5.23
C LEU A 145 -2.09 -2.87 -4.33
N TRP A 146 -1.14 -3.75 -4.64
CA TRP A 146 -0.86 -4.95 -3.84
C TRP A 146 -2.10 -5.85 -3.65
N GLN A 147 -2.78 -6.13 -4.78
CA GLN A 147 -3.98 -6.98 -4.78
C GLN A 147 -3.67 -8.48 -4.96
N GLY A 148 -2.40 -8.84 -5.06
CA GLY A 148 -1.99 -10.18 -5.47
C GLY A 148 -2.16 -10.40 -6.99
N THR A 149 -1.89 -11.61 -7.44
CA THR A 149 -1.72 -11.90 -8.88
C THR A 149 -2.90 -12.58 -9.57
N SER A 150 -4.00 -12.91 -8.87
CA SER A 150 -5.09 -13.67 -9.52
C SER A 150 -6.40 -13.74 -8.73
N PRO A 151 -7.53 -13.72 -9.42
CA PRO A 151 -7.78 -13.04 -10.69
C PRO A 151 -7.86 -11.53 -10.47
N LEU A 152 -7.22 -10.75 -11.32
CA LEU A 152 -7.32 -9.29 -11.26
C LEU A 152 -8.72 -8.86 -11.69
N GLU A 153 -9.29 -7.96 -10.91
CA GLU A 153 -10.61 -7.38 -11.19
C GLU A 153 -10.50 -5.94 -11.70
N PHE A 154 -9.41 -5.27 -11.36
CA PHE A 154 -9.11 -3.89 -11.70
C PHE A 154 -7.68 -3.77 -12.23
N PRO A 155 -7.35 -2.68 -12.96
CA PRO A 155 -5.96 -2.33 -13.23
C PRO A 155 -5.19 -2.26 -11.91
N THR A 156 -4.06 -2.94 -11.83
CA THR A 156 -3.31 -3.14 -10.57
C THR A 156 -1.82 -2.87 -10.79
N ALA A 157 -1.21 -2.21 -9.82
CA ALA A 157 0.23 -2.11 -9.67
C ALA A 157 0.67 -2.93 -8.45
N ASP A 158 1.66 -3.80 -8.61
CA ASP A 158 2.07 -4.75 -7.58
C ASP A 158 3.59 -4.91 -7.51
N THR A 159 4.06 -5.65 -6.51
CA THR A 159 5.47 -5.97 -6.31
C THR A 159 5.77 -7.39 -6.79
N ASP A 160 6.96 -7.60 -7.38
CA ASP A 160 7.49 -8.93 -7.66
C ASP A 160 7.98 -9.58 -6.35
N ASP A 161 7.03 -10.05 -5.56
CA ASP A 161 7.30 -10.68 -4.28
C ASP A 161 8.19 -11.91 -4.39
N ARG A 162 8.04 -12.69 -5.50
CA ARG A 162 8.90 -13.86 -5.74
C ARG A 162 10.36 -13.44 -5.93
N ALA A 163 10.60 -12.43 -6.75
CA ALA A 163 11.96 -11.91 -6.96
C ALA A 163 12.52 -11.30 -5.67
N GLY A 164 11.69 -10.62 -4.87
CA GLY A 164 12.09 -10.05 -3.60
C GLY A 164 12.54 -11.11 -2.59
N ILE A 165 11.69 -12.09 -2.30
CA ILE A 165 12.03 -13.19 -1.38
C ILE A 165 13.25 -13.94 -1.87
N ARG A 166 13.32 -14.23 -3.16
CA ARG A 166 14.49 -14.90 -3.73
C ARG A 166 15.77 -14.11 -3.50
N ALA A 167 15.77 -12.79 -3.69
CA ALA A 167 16.95 -11.95 -3.46
C ALA A 167 17.41 -11.98 -1.99
N GLY A 168 16.47 -11.95 -1.03
CA GLY A 168 16.78 -12.08 0.40
C GLY A 168 17.37 -13.44 0.74
N LEU A 169 16.84 -14.53 0.16
CA LEU A 169 17.33 -15.89 0.39
C LEU A 169 18.69 -16.13 -0.29
N GLU A 170 18.91 -15.61 -1.50
CA GLU A 170 20.20 -15.66 -2.20
C GLU A 170 21.29 -14.89 -1.41
N HIS A 171 20.92 -13.78 -0.77
CA HIS A 171 21.83 -13.07 0.13
C HIS A 171 22.25 -13.96 1.31
N LEU A 172 21.29 -14.61 2.00
CA LEU A 172 21.60 -15.53 3.10
C LEU A 172 22.43 -16.74 2.64
N GLU A 173 22.09 -17.32 1.48
CA GLU A 173 22.87 -18.41 0.86
C GLU A 173 24.31 -17.96 0.56
N SER A 174 24.48 -16.74 0.02
CA SER A 174 25.80 -16.18 -0.30
C SER A 174 26.70 -15.96 0.93
N LEU A 175 26.08 -15.75 2.10
CA LEU A 175 26.78 -15.68 3.39
C LEU A 175 27.14 -17.08 3.94
N GLY A 176 26.65 -18.16 3.33
CA GLY A 176 26.93 -19.55 3.72
C GLY A 176 25.81 -20.21 4.53
N HIS A 177 24.66 -19.54 4.75
CA HIS A 177 23.54 -20.16 5.46
C HIS A 177 22.87 -21.26 4.62
N ARG A 178 22.62 -22.40 5.23
CA ARG A 178 21.86 -23.54 4.68
C ARG A 178 20.60 -23.82 5.47
N ARG A 179 20.65 -23.58 6.79
CA ARG A 179 19.50 -23.71 7.69
C ARG A 179 18.76 -22.39 7.80
N ILE A 180 18.00 -22.09 6.75
CA ILE A 180 17.22 -20.85 6.61
C ILE A 180 15.76 -21.16 6.89
N ALA A 181 15.16 -20.55 7.91
CA ALA A 181 13.73 -20.64 8.20
C ALA A 181 12.98 -19.44 7.64
N PHE A 182 11.63 -19.53 7.61
CA PHE A 182 10.77 -18.47 7.14
C PHE A 182 9.61 -18.21 8.11
N LEU A 183 9.42 -16.95 8.48
CA LEU A 183 8.22 -16.50 9.20
C LEU A 183 7.23 -15.95 8.19
N SER A 184 6.13 -16.68 7.99
CA SER A 184 5.06 -16.31 7.08
C SER A 184 3.92 -15.65 7.85
N ALA A 185 3.48 -14.47 7.44
CA ALA A 185 2.27 -13.85 7.98
C ALA A 185 1.02 -14.65 7.57
N ASP A 186 0.03 -14.77 8.46
CA ASP A 186 -1.15 -15.62 8.30
C ASP A 186 -2.11 -15.19 7.17
N LEU A 187 -1.97 -14.01 6.65
CA LEU A 187 -2.84 -13.36 5.66
C LEU A 187 -1.99 -12.51 4.72
N PRO A 188 -2.60 -11.97 3.72
CA PRO A 188 -3.44 -12.37 2.61
C PRO A 188 -2.64 -13.05 1.47
N VAL A 189 -3.18 -13.04 0.23
CA VAL A 189 -2.61 -13.77 -0.93
C VAL A 189 -1.15 -13.39 -1.22
N GLU A 190 -0.75 -12.12 -1.06
CA GLU A 190 0.64 -11.67 -1.26
C GLU A 190 1.62 -12.39 -0.32
N TYR A 191 1.24 -12.68 0.93
CA TYR A 191 2.12 -13.40 1.86
C TYR A 191 2.26 -14.87 1.48
N ARG A 192 1.24 -15.46 0.85
CA ARG A 192 1.35 -16.81 0.29
C ARG A 192 2.33 -16.87 -0.88
N VAL A 193 2.35 -15.86 -1.73
CA VAL A 193 3.33 -15.76 -2.82
C VAL A 193 4.75 -15.70 -2.25
N ARG A 194 4.97 -14.98 -1.15
CA ARG A 194 6.24 -14.92 -0.44
C ARG A 194 6.61 -16.26 0.19
N GLU A 195 5.64 -16.94 0.83
CA GLU A 195 5.81 -18.28 1.39
C GLU A 195 6.16 -19.31 0.30
N ASP A 196 5.42 -19.31 -0.82
CA ASP A 196 5.68 -20.20 -1.95
C ASP A 196 7.07 -19.97 -2.55
N ALA A 197 7.49 -18.71 -2.67
CA ALA A 197 8.83 -18.37 -3.16
C ALA A 197 9.94 -18.93 -2.26
N TYR A 198 9.74 -18.89 -0.93
CA TYR A 198 10.65 -19.51 0.03
C TYR A 198 10.68 -21.04 -0.15
N VAL A 199 9.51 -21.68 -0.21
CA VAL A 199 9.41 -23.14 -0.36
C VAL A 199 10.07 -23.62 -1.64
N ASP A 200 9.82 -22.92 -2.75
CA ASP A 200 10.43 -23.21 -4.05
C ASP A 200 11.95 -23.07 -3.98
N PHE A 201 12.46 -21.98 -3.40
CA PHE A 201 13.87 -21.74 -3.24
C PHE A 201 14.57 -22.84 -2.42
N MET A 202 13.99 -23.21 -1.26
CA MET A 202 14.57 -24.23 -0.40
C MET A 202 14.59 -25.62 -1.08
N ARG A 203 13.55 -25.94 -1.83
CA ARG A 203 13.50 -27.19 -2.60
C ARG A 203 14.55 -27.22 -3.70
N ASP A 204 14.66 -26.13 -4.46
CA ASP A 204 15.61 -26.02 -5.57
C ASP A 204 17.07 -26.07 -5.13
N ARG A 205 17.39 -25.44 -3.99
CA ARG A 205 18.78 -25.28 -3.52
C ARG A 205 19.21 -26.35 -2.54
N PHE A 206 18.28 -26.80 -1.68
CA PHE A 206 18.61 -27.69 -0.54
C PHE A 206 17.79 -28.99 -0.53
N GLY A 207 16.94 -29.21 -1.55
CA GLY A 207 16.14 -30.43 -1.74
C GLY A 207 14.81 -30.44 -0.98
N ALA A 208 14.71 -29.79 0.17
CA ALA A 208 13.47 -29.71 0.96
C ALA A 208 13.49 -28.53 1.92
N VAL A 209 12.30 -28.17 2.42
CA VAL A 209 12.15 -27.32 3.61
C VAL A 209 12.31 -28.21 4.84
N PRO A 210 13.24 -27.95 5.76
CA PRO A 210 13.34 -28.72 7.00
C PRO A 210 12.06 -28.65 7.82
N SER A 211 11.73 -29.72 8.52
CA SER A 211 10.52 -29.78 9.34
C SER A 211 10.52 -28.67 10.41
N GLY A 212 9.45 -27.89 10.46
CA GLY A 212 9.28 -26.77 11.40
C GLY A 212 9.95 -25.48 10.99
N TYR A 213 10.64 -25.39 9.83
CA TYR A 213 11.29 -24.16 9.39
C TYR A 213 10.34 -23.15 8.71
N LEU A 214 9.16 -23.57 8.32
CA LEU A 214 8.10 -22.68 7.88
C LEU A 214 7.11 -22.45 9.02
N GLU A 215 7.18 -21.30 9.66
CA GLU A 215 6.34 -20.94 10.79
C GLU A 215 5.37 -19.81 10.41
N ARG A 216 4.08 -20.07 10.54
CA ARG A 216 3.05 -19.05 10.29
C ARG A 216 2.73 -18.29 11.56
N CYS A 217 2.54 -16.98 11.43
CA CYS A 217 2.24 -16.11 12.56
C CYS A 217 1.35 -14.93 12.15
N PRO A 218 0.60 -14.36 13.10
CA PRO A 218 -0.06 -13.07 12.87
C PRO A 218 0.93 -12.00 12.43
N ASN A 219 0.53 -11.11 11.50
CA ASN A 219 1.36 -9.97 11.06
C ASN A 219 1.45 -8.91 12.16
N THR A 220 2.13 -9.24 13.24
CA THR A 220 2.32 -8.38 14.41
C THR A 220 3.70 -8.59 15.03
N LEU A 221 4.17 -7.63 15.82
CA LEU A 221 5.41 -7.79 16.60
C LEU A 221 5.35 -9.03 17.51
N ALA A 222 4.21 -9.22 18.19
CA ALA A 222 4.01 -10.39 19.07
C ALA A 222 3.99 -11.71 18.29
N GLY A 223 3.43 -11.70 17.07
CA GLY A 223 3.43 -12.87 16.18
C GLY A 223 4.85 -13.29 15.81
N GLY A 224 5.67 -12.34 15.37
CA GLY A 224 7.07 -12.59 15.04
C GLY A 224 7.91 -13.05 16.25
N ASP A 225 7.67 -12.48 17.44
CA ASP A 225 8.33 -12.91 18.68
C ASP A 225 8.01 -14.38 19.01
N VAL A 226 6.74 -14.74 19.05
CA VAL A 226 6.30 -16.12 19.36
C VAL A 226 6.83 -17.10 18.32
N ALA A 227 6.76 -16.76 17.05
CA ALA A 227 7.21 -17.63 15.96
C ALA A 227 8.71 -17.89 16.02
N LEU A 228 9.55 -16.88 16.28
CA LEU A 228 10.98 -17.09 16.43
C LEU A 228 11.31 -17.96 17.65
N ARG A 229 10.62 -17.78 18.77
CA ARG A 229 10.82 -18.66 19.95
C ARG A 229 10.60 -20.13 19.61
N ARG A 230 9.57 -20.45 18.80
CA ARG A 230 9.32 -21.82 18.34
C ARG A 230 10.45 -22.33 17.46
N LEU A 231 10.93 -21.53 16.51
CA LEU A 231 12.06 -21.90 15.64
C LEU A 231 13.33 -22.18 16.42
N LEU A 232 13.65 -21.35 17.42
CA LEU A 232 14.85 -21.52 18.25
C LEU A 232 14.74 -22.68 19.24
N ALA A 233 13.53 -23.19 19.51
CA ALA A 233 13.31 -24.37 20.34
C ALA A 233 13.39 -25.69 19.56
N LEU A 234 13.57 -25.68 18.25
CA LEU A 234 13.76 -26.88 17.44
C LEU A 234 15.05 -27.61 17.83
N PRO A 235 15.12 -28.95 17.68
CA PRO A 235 16.33 -29.71 17.91
C PRO A 235 17.55 -29.22 17.11
N GLU A 236 17.27 -28.83 15.86
CA GLU A 236 18.23 -28.19 14.96
C GLU A 236 17.68 -26.78 14.60
N PRO A 237 17.99 -25.75 15.39
CA PRO A 237 17.48 -24.42 15.15
C PRO A 237 18.12 -23.79 13.90
N PRO A 238 17.40 -22.92 13.17
CA PRO A 238 17.95 -22.24 11.99
C PRO A 238 19.11 -21.32 12.37
N THR A 239 20.00 -21.06 11.40
CA THR A 239 21.07 -20.06 11.50
C THR A 239 20.67 -18.74 10.88
N ALA A 240 19.63 -18.74 10.05
CA ALA A 240 19.04 -17.54 9.48
C ALA A 240 17.50 -17.65 9.39
N VAL A 241 16.86 -16.52 9.46
CA VAL A 241 15.39 -16.38 9.29
C VAL A 241 15.11 -15.27 8.29
N ALA A 242 14.37 -15.60 7.24
CA ALA A 242 13.71 -14.63 6.40
C ALA A 242 12.24 -14.47 6.84
N THR A 243 11.67 -13.31 6.66
CA THR A 243 10.29 -13.03 7.08
C THR A 243 9.48 -12.46 5.93
N SER A 244 8.18 -12.64 5.98
CA SER A 244 7.27 -12.06 4.99
C SER A 244 7.03 -10.55 5.19
N THR A 245 7.38 -9.99 6.37
CA THR A 245 7.22 -8.57 6.68
C THR A 245 8.26 -8.10 7.69
N ASP A 246 8.60 -6.83 7.67
CA ASP A 246 9.48 -6.22 8.68
C ASP A 246 8.83 -6.23 10.07
N LEU A 247 7.50 -6.18 10.15
CA LEU A 247 6.80 -6.23 11.42
C LEU A 247 7.06 -7.55 12.14
N ALA A 248 7.00 -8.67 11.42
CA ALA A 248 7.38 -9.99 11.96
C ALA A 248 8.89 -10.05 12.27
N ALA A 249 9.75 -9.46 11.42
CA ALA A 249 11.19 -9.42 11.65
C ALA A 249 11.58 -8.66 12.92
N VAL A 250 10.97 -7.50 13.17
CA VAL A 250 11.20 -6.71 14.41
C VAL A 250 10.77 -7.51 15.65
N GLY A 251 9.64 -8.22 15.57
CA GLY A 251 9.23 -9.14 16.63
C GLY A 251 10.26 -10.27 16.85
N ALA A 252 10.80 -10.82 15.76
CA ALA A 252 11.86 -11.83 15.82
C ALA A 252 13.15 -11.28 16.45
N LEU A 253 13.59 -10.07 16.10
CA LEU A 253 14.73 -9.41 16.74
C LEU A 253 14.54 -9.26 18.25
N HIS A 254 13.35 -8.89 18.68
CA HIS A 254 13.00 -8.79 20.11
C HIS A 254 13.11 -10.15 20.81
N ALA A 255 12.56 -11.22 20.21
CA ALA A 255 12.67 -12.58 20.76
C ALA A 255 14.12 -13.05 20.84
N ALA A 256 14.91 -12.83 19.77
CA ALA A 256 16.33 -13.19 19.74
C ALA A 256 17.10 -12.51 20.89
N HIS A 257 16.91 -11.20 21.06
CA HIS A 257 17.50 -10.44 22.16
C HIS A 257 17.10 -11.01 23.53
N SER A 258 15.80 -11.25 23.76
CA SER A 258 15.26 -11.76 25.01
C SER A 258 15.78 -13.17 25.37
N LEU A 259 16.13 -13.97 24.36
CA LEU A 259 16.68 -15.33 24.51
C LEU A 259 18.22 -15.37 24.52
N GLY A 260 18.89 -14.22 24.40
CA GLY A 260 20.34 -14.15 24.32
C GLY A 260 20.92 -14.74 23.01
N ALA A 261 20.10 -14.85 21.96
CA ALA A 261 20.56 -15.23 20.64
C ALA A 261 21.01 -13.97 19.90
N SER A 262 22.34 -13.73 19.87
CA SER A 262 22.88 -12.53 19.21
C SER A 262 22.58 -12.51 17.72
N VAL A 263 22.08 -11.38 17.26
CA VAL A 263 21.92 -11.06 15.83
C VAL A 263 22.98 -10.01 15.49
N PRO A 264 23.84 -10.23 14.46
CA PRO A 264 23.77 -11.31 13.48
C PRO A 264 24.57 -12.58 13.85
N ASP A 265 25.41 -12.59 14.92
CA ASP A 265 26.46 -13.61 15.16
C ASP A 265 25.93 -15.05 15.29
N ARG A 266 24.77 -15.24 15.91
CA ARG A 266 24.13 -16.55 16.09
C ARG A 266 22.95 -16.79 15.17
N LEU A 267 22.32 -15.72 14.72
CA LEU A 267 21.11 -15.74 13.89
C LEU A 267 21.11 -14.54 12.96
N SER A 268 21.11 -14.78 11.66
CA SER A 268 20.82 -13.74 10.67
C SER A 268 19.32 -13.54 10.50
N VAL A 269 18.87 -12.28 10.34
CA VAL A 269 17.45 -11.94 10.11
C VAL A 269 17.32 -11.05 8.90
N VAL A 270 16.42 -11.43 7.97
CA VAL A 270 16.04 -10.63 6.80
C VAL A 270 14.56 -10.34 6.83
N GLY A 271 14.20 -9.05 6.71
CA GLY A 271 12.85 -8.55 6.67
C GLY A 271 12.31 -8.38 5.25
N TYR A 272 11.12 -7.79 5.15
CA TYR A 272 10.46 -7.40 3.91
C TYR A 272 9.61 -6.15 4.18
N ASP A 273 9.63 -5.16 3.30
CA ASP A 273 8.91 -3.88 3.19
C ASP A 273 9.82 -2.65 3.30
N ASP A 274 10.88 -2.68 4.10
CA ASP A 274 11.75 -1.55 4.50
C ASP A 274 10.95 -0.43 5.17
N ILE A 275 10.13 -0.78 6.16
CA ILE A 275 9.42 0.20 6.97
C ILE A 275 10.41 1.07 7.77
N LEU A 276 9.99 2.27 8.15
CA LEU A 276 10.86 3.26 8.81
C LEU A 276 11.66 2.67 9.99
N ILE A 277 11.03 1.84 10.81
CA ILE A 277 11.68 1.25 12.00
C ILE A 277 12.83 0.29 11.64
N ALA A 278 12.84 -0.32 10.44
CA ALA A 278 13.85 -1.29 10.05
C ALA A 278 15.28 -0.74 10.12
N SER A 279 15.47 0.52 9.81
CA SER A 279 16.76 1.20 9.90
C SER A 279 17.14 1.64 11.33
N HIS A 280 16.24 1.54 12.29
CA HIS A 280 16.40 2.00 13.67
C HIS A 280 16.35 0.85 14.70
N THR A 281 16.21 -0.39 14.25
CA THR A 281 16.40 -1.56 15.12
C THR A 281 17.86 -1.72 15.54
N VAL A 282 18.11 -2.51 16.59
CA VAL A 282 19.47 -2.88 17.03
C VAL A 282 19.55 -4.41 17.06
N PRO A 283 20.28 -5.00 16.10
CA PRO A 283 20.96 -4.40 14.94
C PRO A 283 19.98 -3.83 13.91
N ALA A 284 20.45 -2.92 13.03
CA ALA A 284 19.62 -2.40 11.92
C ALA A 284 19.25 -3.53 10.95
N LEU A 285 17.97 -3.61 10.56
CA LEU A 285 17.41 -4.74 9.84
C LEU A 285 17.75 -4.73 8.34
N THR A 286 18.41 -5.78 7.86
CA THR A 286 18.50 -6.11 6.44
C THR A 286 17.13 -6.50 5.94
N THR A 287 16.66 -5.89 4.83
CA THR A 287 15.27 -6.07 4.38
C THR A 287 15.12 -5.85 2.87
N LEU A 288 13.99 -6.22 2.31
CA LEU A 288 13.59 -5.96 0.94
C LEU A 288 12.78 -4.66 0.90
N ARG A 289 13.30 -3.63 0.21
CA ARG A 289 12.59 -2.35 0.01
C ARG A 289 11.62 -2.49 -1.14
N MET A 290 10.34 -2.30 -0.86
CA MET A 290 9.31 -2.16 -1.88
C MET A 290 9.40 -0.78 -2.55
N PRO A 291 9.29 -0.69 -3.89
CA PRO A 291 9.35 0.58 -4.62
C PRO A 291 8.01 1.34 -4.52
N ILE A 292 7.61 1.71 -3.30
CA ILE A 292 6.30 2.30 -2.98
C ILE A 292 6.03 3.55 -3.82
N ALA A 293 7.02 4.44 -3.96
CA ALA A 293 6.85 5.69 -4.70
C ALA A 293 6.54 5.44 -6.19
N GLU A 294 7.21 4.47 -6.82
CA GLU A 294 7.02 4.13 -8.23
C GLU A 294 5.67 3.45 -8.45
N ILE A 295 5.31 2.51 -7.58
CA ILE A 295 4.02 1.80 -7.61
C ILE A 295 2.87 2.79 -7.46
N VAL A 296 2.96 3.68 -6.47
CA VAL A 296 1.93 4.68 -6.19
C VAL A 296 1.83 5.71 -7.32
N ALA A 297 2.96 6.20 -7.85
CA ALA A 297 2.95 7.15 -8.96
C ALA A 297 2.25 6.54 -10.19
N HIS A 298 2.55 5.28 -10.52
CA HIS A 298 1.87 4.57 -11.61
C HIS A 298 0.36 4.47 -11.37
N ALA A 299 -0.05 4.05 -10.18
CA ALA A 299 -1.46 3.87 -9.85
C ALA A 299 -2.26 5.19 -9.84
N VAL A 300 -1.67 6.27 -9.31
CA VAL A 300 -2.30 7.60 -9.31
C VAL A 300 -2.43 8.13 -10.74
N ALA A 301 -1.38 8.01 -11.56
CA ALA A 301 -1.45 8.42 -12.97
C ALA A 301 -2.56 7.69 -13.71
N LEU A 302 -2.69 6.38 -13.49
CA LEU A 302 -3.75 5.55 -14.08
C LEU A 302 -5.13 5.93 -13.56
N ALA A 303 -5.30 6.12 -12.24
CA ALA A 303 -6.56 6.53 -11.64
C ALA A 303 -7.03 7.91 -12.17
N VAL A 304 -6.10 8.86 -12.30
CA VAL A 304 -6.38 10.19 -12.87
C VAL A 304 -6.73 10.12 -14.35
N ALA A 305 -6.05 9.28 -15.12
CA ALA A 305 -6.38 9.08 -16.54
C ALA A 305 -7.80 8.51 -16.71
N LEU A 306 -8.14 7.46 -15.97
CA LEU A 306 -9.46 6.85 -15.98
C LEU A 306 -10.56 7.80 -15.47
N ALA A 307 -10.26 8.65 -14.49
CA ALA A 307 -11.20 9.67 -14.01
C ALA A 307 -11.53 10.74 -15.06
N ARG A 308 -10.57 11.07 -15.92
CA ARG A 308 -10.73 12.05 -17.02
C ARG A 308 -11.48 11.48 -18.23
N GLU A 309 -11.40 10.16 -18.40
CA GLU A 309 -12.02 9.43 -19.52
C GLU A 309 -12.97 8.33 -18.99
N PRO A 310 -14.12 8.70 -18.39
CA PRO A 310 -15.00 7.73 -17.72
C PRO A 310 -15.59 6.66 -18.65
N GLU A 311 -15.61 6.90 -19.96
CA GLU A 311 -16.06 5.96 -20.99
C GLU A 311 -14.94 5.03 -21.48
N ALA A 312 -13.69 5.23 -21.05
CA ALA A 312 -12.58 4.38 -21.44
C ALA A 312 -12.77 2.93 -20.92
N PRO A 313 -12.39 1.90 -21.68
CA PRO A 313 -12.48 0.52 -21.23
C PRO A 313 -11.63 0.31 -19.97
N ARG A 314 -12.22 -0.26 -18.94
CA ARG A 314 -11.55 -0.61 -17.67
C ARG A 314 -11.07 -2.05 -17.73
N VAL A 315 -10.00 -2.27 -18.45
CA VAL A 315 -9.45 -3.62 -18.62
C VAL A 315 -8.51 -3.93 -17.45
N PRO A 316 -8.71 -5.05 -16.74
CA PRO A 316 -7.75 -5.50 -15.73
C PRO A 316 -6.36 -5.65 -16.35
N SER A 317 -5.38 -5.10 -15.69
CA SER A 317 -3.96 -5.16 -16.09
C SER A 317 -3.10 -5.26 -14.84
N LEU A 318 -1.89 -5.79 -14.99
CA LEU A 318 -0.92 -5.90 -13.91
C LEU A 318 0.39 -5.26 -14.35
N GLU A 319 0.81 -4.24 -13.62
CA GLU A 319 2.18 -3.71 -13.71
C GLU A 319 2.94 -4.14 -12.46
N VAL A 320 4.14 -4.71 -12.65
CA VAL A 320 4.90 -5.34 -11.57
C VAL A 320 6.25 -4.66 -11.39
N PHE A 321 6.56 -4.28 -10.17
CA PHE A 321 7.77 -3.55 -9.78
C PHE A 321 8.67 -4.42 -8.91
N LYS A 322 9.99 -4.37 -9.14
CA LYS A 322 10.95 -5.20 -8.40
C LYS A 322 11.37 -4.54 -7.08
N PRO A 323 11.30 -5.26 -5.96
CA PRO A 323 11.88 -4.78 -4.71
C PRO A 323 13.42 -4.85 -4.75
N THR A 324 14.07 -4.09 -3.86
CA THR A 324 15.53 -4.00 -3.75
C THR A 324 15.99 -4.47 -2.38
N LEU A 325 17.00 -5.33 -2.32
CA LEU A 325 17.62 -5.73 -1.07
C LEU A 325 18.43 -4.57 -0.47
N ILE A 326 18.15 -4.24 0.78
CA ILE A 326 18.88 -3.26 1.60
C ILE A 326 19.63 -4.01 2.69
N VAL A 327 20.92 -4.18 2.49
CA VAL A 327 21.79 -4.86 3.47
C VAL A 327 22.13 -3.87 4.59
N ARG A 328 21.93 -4.33 5.84
CA ARG A 328 22.27 -3.61 7.08
C ARG A 328 23.00 -4.56 8.03
N ASP A 329 22.78 -4.44 9.34
CA ASP A 329 23.61 -5.09 10.37
C ASP A 329 23.02 -6.42 10.89
N SER A 330 21.84 -6.84 10.44
CA SER A 330 21.16 -8.04 10.95
C SER A 330 21.54 -9.35 10.27
N THR A 331 22.52 -9.33 9.36
CA THR A 331 22.99 -10.51 8.63
C THR A 331 24.51 -10.61 8.62
N ALA A 332 25.06 -11.81 8.86
CA ALA A 332 26.49 -12.13 8.79
C ALA A 332 26.64 -13.62 8.42
N PRO A 333 27.85 -14.10 8.06
CA PRO A 333 28.11 -15.53 7.89
C PRO A 333 27.75 -16.32 9.15
N PRO A 334 27.25 -17.57 9.02
CA PRO A 334 26.98 -18.42 10.18
C PRO A 334 28.25 -18.70 10.99
N ALA A 335 28.10 -18.89 12.30
CA ALA A 335 29.21 -19.27 13.14
C ALA A 335 29.82 -20.63 12.68
N PRO A 336 31.15 -20.79 12.69
CA PRO A 336 31.80 -22.01 12.22
C PRO A 336 31.21 -23.29 12.84
N GLY A 337 31.00 -24.33 12.01
CA GLY A 337 30.46 -25.62 12.42
C GLY A 337 28.96 -25.68 12.70
N ARG A 338 28.22 -24.66 12.33
CA ARG A 338 26.77 -24.67 12.56
C ARG A 338 25.94 -25.05 11.33
N ASP A 339 26.47 -24.92 10.12
CA ASP A 339 25.78 -25.24 8.85
C ASP A 339 26.48 -26.38 8.06
N ASP A 340 27.42 -27.10 8.70
CA ASP A 340 28.09 -28.27 8.13
C ASP A 340 27.18 -29.51 8.16
#